data_4433a1c5b3b15f001191f7b80c05dc2c
#
_entry.id   4433a1c5b3b15f001191f7b80c05dc2c
#
_cell.length_a   1.000
_cell.length_b   1.000
_cell.length_c   1.000
_cell.angle_alpha   90.00
_cell.angle_beta   90.00
_cell.angle_gamma   90.00
#
_symmetry.space_group_name_H-M   'P 1'
#
loop_
_entity.id
_entity.type
_entity.pdbx_description
1 polymer ?
#
loop_
_entity_poly.entity_id
_entity_poly.type
_entity_poly.pdbx_seq_one_letter_code
_entity_poly.pdbx_strand_id
1 'polypeptide(L)'
;MKELVRFLAQQLVNNPDAVEVTETRGDAATLLELRVAKEDLGRVIGKQGRTAHSIRTILNAVAGRNNRKVTLEINERSPNT
;
A
#
# COMPACT_ATOMS: atom_id res chain seq x y z
N MET A 1 -4.00 7.56 -6.54
CA MET A 1 -3.02 6.57 -6.04
C MET A 1 -3.60 5.41 -5.27
N LYS A 2 -4.69 5.66 -4.61
CA LYS A 2 -5.37 4.63 -3.82
C LYS A 2 -5.71 3.41 -4.68
N GLU A 3 -6.26 3.63 -5.86
CA GLU A 3 -6.64 2.53 -6.75
C GLU A 3 -5.42 1.76 -7.25
N LEU A 4 -4.31 2.44 -7.47
CA LEU A 4 -3.08 1.79 -7.90
C LEU A 4 -2.57 0.85 -6.81
N VAL A 5 -2.55 1.32 -5.57
CA VAL A 5 -2.10 0.50 -4.44
C VAL A 5 -3.01 -0.71 -4.29
N ARG A 6 -4.32 -0.50 -4.37
CA ARG A 6 -5.28 -1.60 -4.26
C ARG A 6 -5.04 -2.65 -5.34
N PHE A 7 -4.89 -2.18 -6.58
CA PHE A 7 -4.66 -3.09 -7.70
C PHE A 7 -3.40 -3.93 -7.49
N LEU A 8 -2.30 -3.26 -7.13
CA LEU A 8 -1.04 -3.96 -6.94
C LEU A 8 -1.14 -4.99 -5.80
N ALA A 9 -1.76 -4.60 -4.70
CA ALA A 9 -1.91 -5.51 -3.56
C ALA A 9 -2.78 -6.71 -3.93
N GLN A 10 -3.85 -6.49 -4.67
CA GLN A 10 -4.76 -7.58 -5.05
C GLN A 10 -4.09 -8.62 -5.94
N GLN A 11 -3.04 -8.23 -6.68
CA GLN A 11 -2.30 -9.18 -7.50
C GLN A 11 -1.39 -10.07 -6.67
N LEU A 12 -1.07 -9.65 -5.45
CA LEU A 12 -0.08 -10.33 -4.63
C LEU A 12 -0.68 -11.24 -3.56
N VAL A 13 -1.91 -10.95 -3.13
CA VAL A 13 -2.50 -11.62 -1.97
C VAL A 13 -3.38 -12.79 -2.37
N ASN A 14 -3.63 -13.67 -1.40
CA ASN A 14 -4.59 -14.76 -1.57
C ASN A 14 -6.02 -14.31 -1.25
N ASN A 15 -6.16 -13.22 -0.51
CA ASN A 15 -7.49 -12.73 -0.09
C ASN A 15 -7.74 -11.34 -0.63
N PRO A 16 -7.94 -11.18 -1.95
CA PRO A 16 -8.07 -9.84 -2.54
C PRO A 16 -9.26 -9.06 -2.00
N ASP A 17 -10.32 -9.73 -1.56
CA ASP A 17 -11.48 -9.04 -1.02
C ASP A 17 -11.19 -8.40 0.33
N ALA A 18 -10.11 -8.81 1.00
CA ALA A 18 -9.73 -8.25 2.29
C ALA A 18 -8.82 -7.02 2.15
N VAL A 19 -8.39 -6.69 0.93
CA VAL A 19 -7.52 -5.54 0.71
C VAL A 19 -8.29 -4.24 0.92
N GLU A 20 -7.76 -3.40 1.79
CA GLU A 20 -8.33 -2.07 2.04
C GLU A 20 -7.23 -1.03 1.92
N VAL A 21 -7.53 0.09 1.31
CA VAL A 21 -6.58 1.19 1.20
C VAL A 21 -7.25 2.47 1.66
N THR A 22 -6.61 3.18 2.56
CA THR A 22 -7.07 4.47 3.03
C THR A 22 -6.07 5.52 2.60
N GLU A 23 -6.56 6.63 2.11
CA GLU A 23 -5.71 7.72 1.65
C GLU A 23 -6.03 8.98 2.44
N THR A 24 -5.00 9.59 3.02
CA THR A 24 -5.13 10.86 3.72
C THR A 24 -4.23 11.86 3.03
N ARG A 25 -4.79 12.92 2.51
CA ARG A 25 -4.03 13.92 1.77
C ARG A 25 -3.82 15.17 2.60
N GLY A 26 -2.55 15.57 2.72
CA GLY A 26 -2.18 16.86 3.28
C GLY A 26 -1.82 17.82 2.17
N ASP A 27 -1.21 18.95 2.52
CA ASP A 27 -0.87 19.98 1.54
C ASP A 27 0.14 19.52 0.51
N ALA A 28 1.22 18.91 0.96
CA ALA A 28 2.29 18.47 0.05
C ALA A 28 2.59 16.99 0.19
N ALA A 29 1.89 16.28 1.03
CA ALA A 29 2.16 14.88 1.32
C ALA A 29 0.87 14.08 1.36
N THR A 30 0.98 12.81 1.02
CA THR A 30 -0.15 11.89 1.07
C THR A 30 0.27 10.67 1.87
N LEU A 31 -0.57 10.23 2.78
CA LEU A 31 -0.37 9.00 3.51
C LEU A 31 -1.33 7.95 2.96
N LEU A 32 -0.78 6.83 2.53
CA LEU A 32 -1.58 5.69 2.11
C LEU A 32 -1.38 4.58 3.12
N GLU A 33 -2.48 4.02 3.60
CA GLU A 33 -2.43 2.88 4.49
C GLU A 33 -3.05 1.69 3.77
N LEU A 34 -2.25 0.65 3.56
CA LEU A 34 -2.69 -0.58 2.96
C LEU A 34 -2.91 -1.61 4.05
N ARG A 35 -4.10 -2.18 4.10
CA ARG A 35 -4.41 -3.25 5.03
C ARG A 35 -4.78 -4.49 4.26
N VAL A 36 -4.21 -5.60 4.68
CA VAL A 36 -4.46 -6.90 4.05
C VAL A 36 -4.72 -7.93 5.15
N ALA A 37 -5.22 -9.09 4.74
CA ALA A 37 -5.40 -10.18 5.69
C ALA A 37 -4.04 -10.50 6.33
N LYS A 38 -4.06 -10.88 7.59
CA LYS A 38 -2.84 -11.15 8.34
C LYS A 38 -1.93 -12.14 7.62
N GLU A 39 -2.50 -13.18 7.07
CA GLU A 39 -1.74 -14.21 6.38
C GLU A 39 -1.13 -13.71 5.05
N ASP A 40 -1.58 -12.56 4.57
CA ASP A 40 -1.07 -12.01 3.32
C ASP A 40 0.00 -10.93 3.52
N LEU A 41 0.29 -10.56 4.77
CA LEU A 41 1.29 -9.51 5.02
C LEU A 41 2.63 -9.83 4.37
N GLY A 42 3.10 -11.05 4.50
CA GLY A 42 4.37 -11.44 3.92
C GLY A 42 4.40 -11.32 2.42
N ARG A 43 3.24 -11.45 1.77
CA ARG A 43 3.16 -11.37 0.31
C ARG A 43 3.31 -9.95 -0.20
N VAL A 44 2.85 -8.96 0.56
CA VAL A 44 2.98 -7.56 0.13
C VAL A 44 4.27 -6.94 0.61
N ILE A 45 4.86 -7.46 1.68
CA ILE A 45 6.16 -6.99 2.15
C ILE A 45 7.28 -7.61 1.31
N GLY A 46 7.17 -8.91 1.08
CA GLY A 46 8.14 -9.64 0.30
C GLY A 46 9.39 -9.97 1.08
N LYS A 47 10.24 -10.78 0.46
CA LYS A 47 11.48 -11.20 1.09
C LYS A 47 12.37 -9.98 1.33
N GLN A 48 12.76 -9.80 2.58
CA GLN A 48 13.61 -8.67 2.99
C GLN A 48 12.99 -7.30 2.63
N GLY A 49 11.66 -7.25 2.56
CA GLY A 49 10.96 -6.01 2.27
C GLY A 49 11.02 -5.54 0.83
N ARG A 50 11.47 -6.40 -0.08
CA ARG A 50 11.70 -5.98 -1.48
C ARG A 50 10.43 -5.61 -2.22
N THR A 51 9.34 -6.34 -1.99
CA THR A 51 8.08 -6.04 -2.66
C THR A 51 7.54 -4.70 -2.19
N ALA A 52 7.54 -4.47 -0.88
CA ALA A 52 7.09 -3.20 -0.33
C ALA A 52 7.97 -2.06 -0.83
N HIS A 53 9.27 -2.28 -0.92
CA HIS A 53 10.19 -1.27 -1.42
C HIS A 53 9.86 -0.91 -2.87
N SER A 54 9.57 -1.92 -3.69
CA SER A 54 9.23 -1.69 -5.09
C SER A 54 7.93 -0.90 -5.22
N ILE A 55 6.93 -1.22 -4.41
CA ILE A 55 5.67 -0.48 -4.43
C ILE A 55 5.92 0.97 -4.06
N ARG A 56 6.70 1.22 -3.01
CA ARG A 56 7.03 2.59 -2.59
C ARG A 56 7.77 3.35 -3.67
N THR A 57 8.66 2.68 -4.39
CA THR A 57 9.38 3.31 -5.49
C THR A 57 8.44 3.77 -6.59
N ILE A 58 7.47 2.93 -6.95
CA ILE A 58 6.48 3.28 -7.96
C ILE A 58 5.66 4.48 -7.51
N LEU A 59 5.19 4.44 -6.26
CA LEU A 59 4.35 5.51 -5.74
C LEU A 59 5.08 6.84 -5.68
N ASN A 60 6.34 6.81 -5.27
CA ASN A 60 7.12 8.04 -5.20
C ASN A 60 7.45 8.59 -6.59
N ALA A 61 7.61 7.73 -7.58
CA ALA A 61 7.81 8.18 -8.95
C ALA A 61 6.57 8.90 -9.47
N VAL A 62 5.39 8.36 -9.18
CA VAL A 62 4.13 8.98 -9.60
C VAL A 62 3.91 10.29 -8.84
N ALA A 63 4.13 10.28 -7.53
CA ALA A 63 3.93 11.46 -6.70
C ALA A 63 4.91 12.59 -7.06
N GLY A 64 6.13 12.23 -7.41
CA GLY A 64 7.16 13.20 -7.77
C GLY A 64 6.79 14.05 -8.97
N ARG A 65 5.98 13.51 -9.87
CA ARG A 65 5.52 14.28 -11.03
C ARG A 65 4.64 15.44 -10.62
N ASN A 66 4.03 15.37 -9.45
CA ASN A 66 3.15 16.41 -8.96
C ASN A 66 3.73 17.15 -7.76
N ASN A 67 5.04 17.02 -7.55
CA ASN A 67 5.75 17.63 -6.43
C ASN A 67 5.15 17.24 -5.07
N ARG A 68 4.75 15.98 -4.95
CA ARG A 68 4.16 15.48 -3.71
C ARG A 68 5.02 14.35 -3.14
N LYS A 69 4.90 14.14 -1.84
CA LYS A 69 5.52 13.00 -1.19
C LYS A 69 4.44 12.01 -0.83
N VAL A 70 4.78 10.74 -0.87
CA VAL A 70 3.87 9.68 -0.48
C VAL A 70 4.53 8.78 0.53
N THR A 71 3.80 8.47 1.58
CA THR A 71 4.21 7.49 2.58
C THR A 71 3.23 6.33 2.50
N LEU A 72 3.74 5.12 2.45
CA LEU A 72 2.90 3.92 2.44
C LEU A 72 3.14 3.14 3.72
N GLU A 73 2.07 2.89 4.46
CA GLU A 73 2.09 1.99 5.61
C GLU A 73 1.38 0.70 5.22
N ILE A 74 1.92 -0.43 5.66
CA ILE A 74 1.34 -1.73 5.38
C ILE A 74 1.03 -2.39 6.71
N ASN A 75 -0.23 -2.73 6.92
CA ASN A 75 -0.70 -3.30 8.18
C ASN A 75 -1.67 -4.44 7.93
N GLU A 76 -1.90 -5.24 8.94
CA GLU A 76 -2.93 -6.25 8.82
C GLU A 76 -4.30 -5.62 9.05
N ARG A 77 -5.30 -6.19 8.38
CA ARG A 77 -6.67 -5.76 8.58
C ARG A 77 -7.15 -6.25 9.93
N SER A 78 -7.81 -5.36 10.66
CA SER A 78 -8.35 -5.75 11.95
C SER A 78 -9.38 -6.85 11.79
N PRO A 79 -9.26 -7.94 12.50
CA PRO A 79 -10.20 -9.03 12.33
C PRO A 79 -11.55 -8.74 12.96
N ASN A 80 -11.61 -7.80 13.86
CA ASN A 80 -12.83 -7.54 14.48
C ASN A 80 -13.04 -6.21 14.77
N THR A 81 -14.01 -5.72 14.53
CA THR A 81 -14.17 -4.43 14.89
C THR A 81 -15.33 -4.03 15.04
#